data_db3a6d7cf468918803bfbaaf3a03eee9
#
_entry.id   db3a6d7cf468918803bfbaaf3a03eee9
#
_cell.length_a   1.000
_cell.length_b   1.000
_cell.length_c   1.000
_cell.angle_alpha   90.00
_cell.angle_beta   90.00
_cell.angle_gamma   90.00
#
_symmetry.space_group_name_H-M   'P 1'
#
loop_
_entity.id
_entity.type
_entity.pdbx_description
1 polymer ?
#
loop_
_entity_poly.entity_id
_entity_poly.type
_entity_poly.pdbx_seq_one_letter_code
_entity_poly.pdbx_strand_id
1 'polypeptide(L)'
;YVETNQWGGLLVTLVIAVTGIVVSLPLGILLALGRRSELPIIRMMSVVFIEFWRGVPLITVLFMASVMLPLFLPEGMNFDALLRCLIGVSLFASAYMAEVIRGGLQAIPKGQYEAGKSIGLSYWKSMRLIILPQALVISIPGIVNTFIGLFKDTTLVMIVGIFDLLGIISFHFTDPNWTSPQVPITGFVFAGLVFWVFCFAMSYYSKSVERRFSVTGENK
;
A
#
# COMPACT_ATOMS: atom_id res chain seq x y z
N TYR A 1 -22.69 5.82 -18.97
CA TYR A 1 -21.88 5.00 -18.04
C TYR A 1 -20.67 4.52 -18.83
N VAL A 2 -19.45 4.76 -18.37
CA VAL A 2 -18.21 4.26 -18.97
C VAL A 2 -17.79 3.06 -18.15
N GLU A 3 -17.66 1.90 -18.79
CA GLU A 3 -17.20 0.68 -18.13
C GLU A 3 -15.75 0.82 -17.67
N THR A 4 -15.39 0.16 -16.58
CA THR A 4 -14.04 0.23 -15.96
C THR A 4 -12.95 -0.32 -16.87
N ASN A 5 -13.28 -1.20 -17.81
CA ASN A 5 -12.36 -1.70 -18.84
C ASN A 5 -11.91 -0.61 -19.84
N GLN A 6 -12.65 0.50 -19.90
CA GLN A 6 -12.32 1.68 -20.72
C GLN A 6 -11.54 2.74 -19.93
N TRP A 7 -11.36 2.53 -18.63
CA TRP A 7 -10.54 3.43 -17.83
C TRP A 7 -9.06 3.16 -18.10
N GLY A 8 -8.26 4.22 -18.07
CA GLY A 8 -6.84 4.08 -18.34
C GLY A 8 -6.04 5.29 -17.87
N GLY A 9 -4.73 5.21 -18.09
CA GLY A 9 -3.80 6.29 -17.83
C GLY A 9 -3.70 6.66 -16.35
N LEU A 10 -3.49 7.95 -16.10
CA LEU A 10 -3.27 8.49 -14.75
C LEU A 10 -4.47 8.25 -13.82
N LEU A 11 -5.70 8.21 -14.35
CA LEU A 11 -6.90 7.92 -13.55
C LEU A 11 -6.78 6.55 -12.88
N VAL A 12 -6.45 5.52 -13.65
CA VAL A 12 -6.32 4.14 -13.13
C VAL A 12 -5.13 4.05 -12.16
N THR A 13 -4.01 4.67 -12.47
CA THR A 13 -2.86 4.77 -11.55
C THR A 13 -3.29 5.33 -10.20
N LEU A 14 -4.02 6.45 -10.19
CA LEU A 14 -4.49 7.10 -8.97
C LEU A 14 -5.53 6.26 -8.22
N VAL A 15 -6.50 5.66 -8.91
CA VAL A 15 -7.52 4.81 -8.29
C VAL A 15 -6.87 3.63 -7.58
N ILE A 16 -5.93 2.94 -8.22
CA ILE A 16 -5.24 1.79 -7.62
C ILE A 16 -4.39 2.24 -6.44
N ALA A 17 -3.58 3.29 -6.61
CA ALA A 17 -2.69 3.78 -5.56
C ALA A 17 -3.48 4.27 -4.35
N VAL A 18 -4.49 5.13 -4.53
CA VAL A 18 -5.28 5.69 -3.42
C VAL A 18 -6.04 4.59 -2.69
N THR A 19 -6.70 3.68 -3.42
CA THR A 19 -7.42 2.55 -2.79
C THR A 19 -6.45 1.67 -1.99
N GLY A 20 -5.32 1.29 -2.58
CA GLY A 20 -4.31 0.49 -1.90
C GLY A 20 -3.75 1.18 -0.65
N ILE A 21 -3.48 2.48 -0.71
CA ILE A 21 -3.02 3.29 0.43
C ILE A 21 -4.07 3.33 1.54
N VAL A 22 -5.31 3.68 1.20
CA VAL A 22 -6.41 3.86 2.17
C VAL A 22 -6.76 2.54 2.86
N VAL A 23 -6.75 1.43 2.13
CA VAL A 23 -7.09 0.11 2.68
C VAL A 23 -5.92 -0.51 3.44
N SER A 24 -4.69 -0.36 2.94
CA SER A 24 -3.51 -1.01 3.55
C SER A 24 -3.16 -0.48 4.94
N LEU A 25 -3.40 0.80 5.23
CA LEU A 25 -3.07 1.38 6.52
C LEU A 25 -3.90 0.79 7.67
N PRO A 26 -5.25 0.79 7.66
CA PRO A 26 -6.04 0.19 8.73
C PRO A 26 -5.84 -1.32 8.84
N LEU A 27 -5.79 -2.04 7.72
CA LEU A 27 -5.52 -3.48 7.74
C LEU A 27 -4.12 -3.78 8.26
N GLY A 28 -3.11 -3.00 7.88
CA GLY A 28 -1.75 -3.12 8.40
C GLY A 28 -1.67 -2.90 9.91
N ILE A 29 -2.39 -1.92 10.45
CA ILE A 29 -2.51 -1.71 11.91
C ILE A 29 -3.12 -2.96 12.58
N LEU A 30 -4.24 -3.46 12.07
CA LEU A 30 -4.91 -4.62 12.63
C LEU A 30 -4.02 -5.86 12.62
N LEU A 31 -3.33 -6.12 11.51
CA LEU A 31 -2.39 -7.25 11.36
C LEU A 31 -1.17 -7.11 12.28
N ALA A 32 -0.60 -5.91 12.42
CA ALA A 32 0.52 -5.66 13.31
C ALA A 32 0.14 -5.88 14.78
N LEU A 33 -1.06 -5.44 15.19
CA LEU A 33 -1.61 -5.70 16.52
C LEU A 33 -1.95 -7.17 16.71
N GLY A 34 -2.55 -7.81 15.71
CA GLY A 34 -2.87 -9.24 15.72
C GLY A 34 -1.62 -10.12 15.89
N ARG A 35 -0.51 -9.78 15.23
CA ARG A 35 0.78 -10.48 15.38
C ARG A 35 1.33 -10.39 16.81
N ARG A 36 0.96 -9.36 17.59
CA ARG A 36 1.34 -9.17 18.99
C ARG A 36 0.31 -9.70 20.00
N SER A 37 -0.80 -10.26 19.52
CA SER A 37 -1.86 -10.78 20.37
C SER A 37 -1.38 -11.95 21.22
N GLU A 38 -1.86 -12.02 22.46
CA GLU A 38 -1.67 -13.17 23.35
C GLU A 38 -2.54 -14.38 22.94
N LEU A 39 -3.60 -14.13 22.15
CA LEU A 39 -4.47 -15.16 21.61
C LEU A 39 -3.75 -15.91 20.47
N PRO A 40 -3.43 -17.21 20.62
CA PRO A 40 -2.58 -17.93 19.68
C PRO A 40 -3.18 -18.00 18.27
N ILE A 41 -4.51 -18.11 18.15
CA ILE A 41 -5.21 -18.17 16.86
C ILE A 41 -5.05 -16.85 16.11
N ILE A 42 -5.32 -15.71 16.75
CA ILE A 42 -5.21 -14.38 16.12
C ILE A 42 -3.77 -14.12 15.69
N ARG A 43 -2.82 -14.44 16.57
CA ARG A 43 -1.39 -14.31 16.26
C ARG A 43 -0.99 -15.15 15.06
N MET A 44 -1.38 -16.42 15.06
CA MET A 44 -1.05 -17.36 13.97
C MET A 44 -1.66 -16.88 12.64
N MET A 45 -2.93 -16.51 12.61
CA MET A 45 -3.60 -16.02 11.40
C MET A 45 -2.90 -14.75 10.86
N SER A 46 -2.56 -13.81 11.75
CA SER A 46 -1.86 -12.58 11.34
C SER A 46 -0.47 -12.88 10.79
N VAL A 47 0.29 -13.78 11.43
CA VAL A 47 1.62 -14.18 10.98
C VAL A 47 1.54 -14.87 9.61
N VAL A 48 0.67 -15.86 9.47
CA VAL A 48 0.50 -16.59 8.20
C VAL A 48 0.10 -15.63 7.08
N PHE A 49 -0.85 -14.71 7.32
CA PHE A 49 -1.22 -13.71 6.34
C PHE A 49 -0.03 -12.84 5.92
N ILE A 50 0.68 -12.26 6.87
CA ILE A 50 1.79 -11.35 6.59
C ILE A 50 2.90 -12.07 5.83
N GLU A 51 3.32 -13.25 6.28
CA GLU A 51 4.42 -13.97 5.65
C GLU A 51 4.03 -14.51 4.26
N PHE A 52 2.79 -14.95 4.07
CA PHE A 52 2.30 -15.40 2.77
C PHE A 52 2.35 -14.27 1.73
N TRP A 53 1.70 -13.13 2.01
CA TRP A 53 1.63 -12.02 1.07
C TRP A 53 2.98 -11.34 0.80
N ARG A 54 3.90 -11.39 1.76
CA ARG A 54 5.28 -10.88 1.58
C ARG A 54 6.20 -11.88 0.88
N GLY A 55 5.88 -13.16 0.93
CA GLY A 55 6.64 -14.21 0.27
C GLY A 55 6.33 -14.36 -1.23
N VAL A 56 5.23 -13.77 -1.71
CA VAL A 56 4.78 -13.86 -3.10
C VAL A 56 5.03 -12.53 -3.82
N PRO A 57 5.61 -12.52 -5.04
CA PRO A 57 5.76 -11.29 -5.82
C PRO A 57 4.40 -10.67 -6.17
N LEU A 58 4.31 -9.33 -6.17
CA LEU A 58 3.06 -8.63 -6.50
C LEU A 58 2.51 -9.02 -7.88
N ILE A 59 3.38 -9.22 -8.86
CA ILE A 59 2.98 -9.65 -10.20
C ILE A 59 2.22 -10.98 -10.17
N THR A 60 2.67 -11.93 -9.35
CA THR A 60 1.99 -13.22 -9.15
C THR A 60 0.63 -13.03 -8.47
N VAL A 61 0.56 -12.14 -7.48
CA VAL A 61 -0.69 -11.79 -6.80
C VAL A 61 -1.72 -11.22 -7.78
N LEU A 62 -1.30 -10.29 -8.64
CA LEU A 62 -2.17 -9.70 -9.67
C LEU A 62 -2.69 -10.76 -10.65
N PHE A 63 -1.81 -11.66 -11.08
CA PHE A 63 -2.19 -12.76 -11.95
C PHE A 63 -3.17 -13.72 -11.27
N MET A 64 -2.92 -14.09 -10.01
CA MET A 64 -3.83 -14.91 -9.22
C MET A 64 -5.20 -14.23 -9.04
N ALA A 65 -5.23 -12.95 -8.72
CA ALA A 65 -6.45 -12.18 -8.57
C ALA A 65 -7.23 -12.06 -9.90
N SER A 66 -6.54 -11.91 -11.01
CA SER A 66 -7.17 -11.79 -12.32
C SER A 66 -7.70 -13.10 -12.89
N VAL A 67 -6.90 -14.18 -12.80
CA VAL A 67 -7.18 -15.46 -13.46
C VAL A 67 -7.80 -16.47 -12.51
N MET A 68 -7.25 -16.60 -11.29
CA MET A 68 -7.68 -17.67 -10.37
C MET A 68 -8.91 -17.30 -9.56
N LEU A 69 -9.03 -16.02 -9.12
CA LEU A 69 -10.17 -15.62 -8.29
C LEU A 69 -11.52 -15.91 -8.95
N PRO A 70 -11.74 -15.68 -10.25
CA PRO A 70 -13.00 -16.03 -10.92
C PRO A 70 -13.35 -17.51 -10.85
N LEU A 71 -12.36 -18.42 -10.80
CA LEU A 71 -12.57 -19.86 -10.74
C LEU A 71 -13.15 -20.32 -9.39
N PHE A 72 -13.00 -19.53 -8.35
CA PHE A 72 -13.53 -19.81 -7.00
C PHE A 72 -14.87 -19.13 -6.74
N LEU A 73 -15.38 -18.33 -7.69
CA LEU A 73 -16.65 -17.65 -7.54
C LEU A 73 -17.80 -18.55 -8.03
N PRO A 74 -18.99 -18.46 -7.40
CA PRO A 74 -20.18 -19.13 -7.88
C PRO A 74 -20.54 -18.72 -9.33
N GLU A 75 -21.18 -19.62 -10.07
CA GLU A 75 -21.67 -19.33 -11.42
C GLU A 75 -22.53 -18.06 -11.43
N GLY A 76 -22.23 -17.15 -12.36
CA GLY A 76 -22.93 -15.87 -12.49
C GLY A 76 -22.37 -14.70 -11.66
N MET A 77 -21.39 -14.91 -10.77
CA MET A 77 -20.69 -13.85 -10.09
C MET A 77 -19.35 -13.57 -10.78
N ASN A 78 -19.25 -12.43 -11.44
CA ASN A 78 -17.99 -11.94 -12.00
C ASN A 78 -17.65 -10.58 -11.36
N PHE A 79 -16.54 -10.53 -10.65
CA PHE A 79 -15.97 -9.25 -10.24
C PHE A 79 -15.26 -8.60 -11.43
N ASP A 80 -15.46 -7.31 -11.55
CA ASP A 80 -14.74 -6.48 -12.51
C ASP A 80 -13.21 -6.65 -12.36
N ALA A 81 -12.47 -6.59 -13.47
CA ALA A 81 -11.02 -6.79 -13.49
C ALA A 81 -10.30 -5.77 -12.61
N LEU A 82 -10.74 -4.51 -12.61
CA LEU A 82 -10.18 -3.47 -11.76
C LEU A 82 -10.41 -3.78 -10.28
N LEU A 83 -11.63 -4.23 -9.91
CA LEU A 83 -11.93 -4.60 -8.52
C LEU A 83 -11.06 -5.77 -8.03
N ARG A 84 -10.85 -6.78 -8.86
CA ARG A 84 -9.95 -7.91 -8.53
C ARG A 84 -8.52 -7.43 -8.28
N CYS A 85 -8.04 -6.52 -9.15
CA CYS A 85 -6.75 -5.89 -9.01
C CYS A 85 -6.65 -5.09 -7.70
N LEU A 86 -7.65 -4.27 -7.37
CA LEU A 86 -7.71 -3.47 -6.13
C LEU A 86 -7.66 -4.35 -4.88
N ILE A 87 -8.35 -5.48 -4.87
CA ILE A 87 -8.31 -6.46 -3.77
C ILE A 87 -6.89 -7.02 -3.62
N GLY A 88 -6.29 -7.51 -4.70
CA GLY A 88 -4.95 -8.10 -4.67
C GLY A 88 -3.88 -7.12 -4.18
N VAL A 89 -3.87 -5.91 -4.75
CA VAL A 89 -2.95 -4.82 -4.37
C VAL A 89 -3.13 -4.43 -2.90
N SER A 90 -4.39 -4.31 -2.44
CA SER A 90 -4.69 -3.90 -1.07
C SER A 90 -4.24 -4.94 -0.04
N LEU A 91 -4.46 -6.23 -0.30
CA LEU A 91 -4.01 -7.31 0.59
C LEU A 91 -2.49 -7.38 0.64
N PHE A 92 -1.83 -7.30 -0.51
CA PHE A 92 -0.37 -7.26 -0.62
C PHE A 92 0.22 -6.07 0.17
N ALA A 93 -0.26 -4.85 -0.11
CA ALA A 93 0.21 -3.64 0.56
C ALA A 93 -0.03 -3.68 2.08
N SER A 94 -1.13 -4.31 2.53
CA SER A 94 -1.45 -4.46 3.96
C SER A 94 -0.43 -5.29 4.72
N ALA A 95 0.14 -6.32 4.10
CA ALA A 95 1.17 -7.15 4.72
C ALA A 95 2.49 -6.37 4.90
N TYR A 96 2.89 -5.57 3.93
CA TYR A 96 4.06 -4.69 4.06
C TYR A 96 3.83 -3.58 5.09
N MET A 97 2.64 -2.98 5.08
CA MET A 97 2.25 -1.96 6.04
C MET A 97 2.26 -2.51 7.48
N ALA A 98 1.82 -3.75 7.68
CA ALA A 98 1.86 -4.41 8.98
C ALA A 98 3.27 -4.51 9.55
N GLU A 99 4.26 -4.82 8.72
CA GLU A 99 5.67 -4.90 9.15
C GLU A 99 6.26 -3.52 9.48
N VAL A 100 5.90 -2.50 8.70
CA VAL A 100 6.31 -1.11 9.01
C VAL A 100 5.78 -0.68 10.37
N ILE A 101 4.48 -0.91 10.62
CA ILE A 101 3.84 -0.55 11.90
C ILE A 101 4.39 -1.40 13.04
N ARG A 102 4.66 -2.70 12.81
CA ARG A 102 5.31 -3.56 13.79
C ARG A 102 6.68 -3.01 14.20
N GLY A 103 7.47 -2.52 13.24
CA GLY A 103 8.74 -1.85 13.51
C GLY A 103 8.57 -0.64 14.44
N GLY A 104 7.60 0.22 14.16
CA GLY A 104 7.26 1.36 15.02
C GLY A 104 6.81 0.95 16.42
N LEU A 105 5.97 -0.08 16.54
CA LEU A 105 5.55 -0.63 17.85
C LEU A 105 6.71 -1.23 18.65
N GLN A 106 7.73 -1.77 18.00
CA GLN A 106 8.93 -2.31 18.64
C GLN A 106 9.87 -1.20 19.12
N ALA A 107 9.88 -0.07 18.48
CA ALA A 107 10.71 1.08 18.84
C ALA A 107 10.19 1.82 20.08
N ILE A 108 8.94 1.56 20.54
CA ILE A 108 8.40 2.19 21.75
C ILE A 108 9.09 1.64 23.00
N PRO A 109 9.66 2.52 23.86
CA PRO A 109 10.31 2.11 25.11
C PRO A 109 9.34 1.37 26.05
N LYS A 110 9.84 0.35 26.75
CA LYS A 110 9.04 -0.44 27.71
C LYS A 110 8.38 0.43 28.79
N GLY A 111 9.06 1.50 29.22
CA GLY A 111 8.51 2.45 30.19
C GLY A 111 7.18 3.09 29.79
N GLN A 112 6.88 3.23 28.49
CA GLN A 112 5.58 3.72 28.02
C GLN A 112 4.46 2.73 28.34
N TYR A 113 4.72 1.44 28.19
CA TYR A 113 3.79 0.36 28.55
C TYR A 113 3.58 0.28 30.07
N GLU A 114 4.67 0.42 30.84
CA GLU A 114 4.64 0.39 32.31
C GLU A 114 3.91 1.61 32.87
N ALA A 115 4.17 2.80 32.33
CA ALA A 115 3.46 4.03 32.70
C ALA A 115 1.94 3.92 32.46
N GLY A 116 1.53 3.37 31.32
CA GLY A 116 0.11 3.12 31.05
C GLY A 116 -0.56 2.21 32.07
N LYS A 117 0.17 1.14 32.51
CA LYS A 117 -0.31 0.23 33.56
C LYS A 117 -0.39 0.91 34.93
N SER A 118 0.61 1.74 35.28
CA SER A 118 0.69 2.41 36.59
C SER A 118 -0.44 3.39 36.84
N ILE A 119 -0.99 4.00 35.76
CA ILE A 119 -2.16 4.88 35.85
C ILE A 119 -3.49 4.13 35.67
N GLY A 120 -3.47 2.78 35.70
CA GLY A 120 -4.66 1.94 35.67
C GLY A 120 -5.33 1.79 34.30
N LEU A 121 -4.63 2.11 33.20
CA LEU A 121 -5.19 1.91 31.86
C LEU A 121 -5.22 0.40 31.51
N SER A 122 -6.34 -0.05 30.95
CA SER A 122 -6.42 -1.37 30.34
C SER A 122 -5.52 -1.43 29.10
N TYR A 123 -5.11 -2.65 28.70
CA TYR A 123 -4.25 -2.87 27.53
C TYR A 123 -4.73 -2.11 26.28
N TRP A 124 -6.00 -2.21 25.93
CA TRP A 124 -6.57 -1.55 24.75
C TRP A 124 -6.60 -0.02 24.86
N LYS A 125 -6.86 0.51 26.07
CA LYS A 125 -6.80 1.97 26.30
C LYS A 125 -5.37 2.47 26.20
N SER A 126 -4.40 1.78 26.83
CA SER A 126 -2.99 2.12 26.72
C SER A 126 -2.49 2.04 25.28
N MET A 127 -2.87 0.97 24.54
CA MET A 127 -2.52 0.81 23.15
C MET A 127 -3.08 1.96 22.29
N ARG A 128 -4.37 2.28 22.42
CA ARG A 128 -5.03 3.28 21.59
C ARG A 128 -4.59 4.71 21.89
N LEU A 129 -4.38 5.04 23.18
CA LEU A 129 -4.15 6.43 23.60
C LEU A 129 -2.67 6.80 23.72
N ILE A 130 -1.79 5.83 23.96
CA ILE A 130 -0.36 6.08 24.24
C ILE A 130 0.53 5.43 23.19
N ILE A 131 0.42 4.12 23.02
CA ILE A 131 1.42 3.34 22.27
C ILE A 131 1.26 3.50 20.77
N LEU A 132 0.06 3.26 20.25
CA LEU A 132 -0.19 3.27 18.81
C LEU A 132 0.04 4.65 18.17
N PRO A 133 -0.40 5.78 18.76
CA PRO A 133 -0.09 7.10 18.19
C PRO A 133 1.41 7.35 18.07
N GLN A 134 2.20 7.02 19.10
CA GLN A 134 3.65 7.16 19.07
C GLN A 134 4.28 6.23 18.03
N ALA A 135 3.85 4.98 17.99
CA ALA A 135 4.34 4.01 17.01
C ALA A 135 4.07 4.44 15.57
N LEU A 136 2.89 5.00 15.29
CA LEU A 136 2.54 5.52 13.95
C LEU A 136 3.44 6.70 13.57
N VAL A 137 3.73 7.61 14.49
CA VAL A 137 4.67 8.72 14.26
C VAL A 137 6.05 8.20 13.89
N ILE A 138 6.59 7.25 14.64
CA ILE A 138 7.88 6.60 14.35
C ILE A 138 7.85 5.88 13.00
N SER A 139 6.68 5.36 12.60
CA SER A 139 6.51 4.62 11.35
C SER A 139 6.29 5.50 10.12
N ILE A 140 6.08 6.83 10.26
CA ILE A 140 5.78 7.73 9.14
C ILE A 140 6.73 7.55 7.95
N PRO A 141 8.06 7.53 8.12
CA PRO A 141 8.99 7.35 7.00
C PRO A 141 8.75 6.04 6.24
N GLY A 142 8.56 4.96 6.99
CA GLY A 142 8.26 3.64 6.42
C GLY A 142 6.90 3.57 5.73
N ILE A 143 5.87 4.18 6.32
CA ILE A 143 4.52 4.27 5.74
C ILE A 143 4.57 5.00 4.40
N VAL A 144 5.18 6.18 4.35
CA VAL A 144 5.27 6.94 3.08
C VAL A 144 6.14 6.22 2.06
N ASN A 145 7.22 5.57 2.48
CA ASN A 145 8.04 4.77 1.56
C ASN A 145 7.24 3.60 0.95
N THR A 146 6.37 2.96 1.75
CA THR A 146 5.45 1.92 1.26
C THR A 146 4.44 2.51 0.26
N PHE A 147 3.91 3.70 0.51
CA PHE A 147 3.00 4.38 -0.43
C PHE A 147 3.68 4.75 -1.75
N ILE A 148 4.92 5.25 -1.69
CA ILE A 148 5.72 5.54 -2.88
C ILE A 148 5.99 4.26 -3.68
N GLY A 149 6.31 3.16 -3.00
CA GLY A 149 6.45 1.84 -3.62
C GLY A 149 5.17 1.43 -4.34
N LEU A 150 4.05 1.43 -3.61
CA LEU A 150 2.74 1.06 -4.14
C LEU A 150 2.32 1.92 -5.35
N PHE A 151 2.59 3.23 -5.32
CA PHE A 151 2.31 4.12 -6.44
C PHE A 151 3.09 3.73 -7.70
N LYS A 152 4.34 3.30 -7.56
CA LYS A 152 5.13 2.78 -8.69
C LYS A 152 4.69 1.39 -9.14
N ASP A 153 4.29 0.55 -8.21
CA ASP A 153 3.85 -0.83 -8.47
C ASP A 153 2.53 -0.89 -9.25
N THR A 154 1.78 0.24 -9.36
CA THR A 154 0.61 0.30 -10.24
C THR A 154 0.94 0.00 -11.70
N THR A 155 2.18 0.19 -12.14
CA THR A 155 2.60 -0.15 -13.50
C THR A 155 2.53 -1.64 -13.81
N LEU A 156 2.51 -2.50 -12.81
CA LEU A 156 2.41 -3.95 -12.98
C LEU A 156 1.02 -4.42 -13.41
N VAL A 157 -0.01 -3.59 -13.28
CA VAL A 157 -1.38 -3.96 -13.63
C VAL A 157 -1.60 -4.15 -15.14
N MET A 158 -0.68 -3.65 -15.95
CA MET A 158 -0.67 -3.88 -17.39
C MET A 158 -0.66 -5.38 -17.72
N ILE A 159 -0.06 -6.22 -16.88
CA ILE A 159 0.02 -7.68 -17.12
C ILE A 159 -1.34 -8.37 -17.06
N VAL A 160 -2.30 -7.76 -16.36
CA VAL A 160 -3.68 -8.26 -16.23
C VAL A 160 -4.66 -7.51 -17.15
N GLY A 161 -4.11 -6.78 -18.14
CA GLY A 161 -4.91 -6.08 -19.17
C GLY A 161 -5.52 -4.75 -18.70
N ILE A 162 -5.05 -4.19 -17.59
CA ILE A 162 -5.45 -2.87 -17.12
C ILE A 162 -4.33 -1.88 -17.47
N PHE A 163 -4.68 -0.83 -18.20
CA PHE A 163 -3.69 0.13 -18.67
C PHE A 163 -3.62 1.34 -17.73
N ASP A 164 -2.62 1.34 -16.85
CA ASP A 164 -2.21 2.51 -16.07
C ASP A 164 -1.54 3.58 -16.95
N LEU A 165 -0.96 4.62 -16.37
CA LEU A 165 -0.29 5.69 -17.12
C LEU A 165 0.81 5.15 -18.04
N LEU A 166 1.67 4.27 -17.53
CA LEU A 166 2.76 3.68 -18.33
C LEU A 166 2.21 2.71 -19.38
N GLY A 167 1.20 1.94 -19.03
CA GLY A 167 0.54 0.98 -19.92
C GLY A 167 -0.11 1.67 -21.12
N ILE A 168 -0.87 2.74 -20.91
CA ILE A 168 -1.50 3.53 -21.99
C ILE A 168 -0.43 4.13 -22.92
N ILE A 169 0.62 4.70 -22.36
CA ILE A 169 1.71 5.29 -23.16
C ILE A 169 2.38 4.21 -24.00
N SER A 170 2.69 3.07 -23.41
CA SER A 170 3.34 1.95 -24.09
C SER A 170 2.44 1.34 -25.19
N PHE A 171 1.13 1.29 -24.95
CA PHE A 171 0.15 0.81 -25.94
C PHE A 171 0.17 1.65 -27.22
N HIS A 172 0.32 2.97 -27.10
CA HIS A 172 0.32 3.88 -28.25
C HIS A 172 1.64 3.92 -29.03
N PHE A 173 2.71 3.24 -28.59
CA PHE A 173 3.96 3.19 -29.37
C PHE A 173 3.81 2.50 -30.72
N THR A 174 2.81 1.64 -30.86
CA THR A 174 2.52 0.92 -32.11
C THR A 174 1.40 1.54 -32.94
N ASP A 175 0.83 2.67 -32.50
CA ASP A 175 -0.23 3.38 -33.22
C ASP A 175 0.37 4.02 -34.50
N PRO A 176 -0.17 3.70 -35.69
CA PRO A 176 0.34 4.25 -36.95
C PRO A 176 0.35 5.78 -37.02
N ASN A 177 -0.56 6.44 -36.32
CA ASN A 177 -0.64 7.91 -36.29
C ASN A 177 0.45 8.55 -35.43
N TRP A 178 1.08 7.79 -34.53
CA TRP A 178 2.09 8.25 -33.57
C TRP A 178 3.47 7.60 -33.81
N THR A 179 3.59 6.70 -34.77
CA THR A 179 4.82 5.93 -34.97
C THR A 179 5.96 6.80 -35.44
N SER A 180 6.92 7.03 -34.57
CA SER A 180 8.25 7.56 -34.92
C SER A 180 9.29 6.98 -33.97
N PRO A 181 10.59 6.92 -34.36
CA PRO A 181 11.65 6.39 -33.50
C PRO A 181 11.80 7.09 -32.14
N GLN A 182 11.33 8.34 -32.04
CA GLN A 182 11.44 9.18 -30.85
C GLN A 182 10.27 9.01 -29.87
N VAL A 183 9.13 8.49 -30.32
CA VAL A 183 7.90 8.37 -29.51
C VAL A 183 8.10 7.54 -28.25
N PRO A 184 8.75 6.34 -28.26
CA PRO A 184 8.99 5.59 -27.05
C PRO A 184 9.83 6.36 -26.02
N ILE A 185 10.88 7.04 -26.48
CA ILE A 185 11.78 7.81 -25.60
C ILE A 185 11.00 8.96 -24.94
N THR A 186 10.25 9.73 -25.75
CA THR A 186 9.43 10.84 -25.25
C THR A 186 8.35 10.34 -24.28
N GLY A 187 7.68 9.23 -24.61
CA GLY A 187 6.66 8.63 -23.76
C GLY A 187 7.19 8.18 -22.41
N PHE A 188 8.34 7.50 -22.38
CA PHE A 188 8.97 7.09 -21.14
C PHE A 188 9.48 8.25 -20.30
N VAL A 189 10.05 9.29 -20.92
CA VAL A 189 10.45 10.52 -20.22
C VAL A 189 9.24 11.20 -19.60
N PHE A 190 8.14 11.33 -20.35
CA PHE A 190 6.90 11.91 -19.84
C PHE A 190 6.34 11.11 -18.65
N ALA A 191 6.21 9.79 -18.79
CA ALA A 191 5.76 8.93 -17.70
C ALA A 191 6.68 9.06 -16.47
N GLY A 192 7.99 9.00 -16.69
CA GLY A 192 8.99 9.15 -15.63
C GLY A 192 8.86 10.47 -14.87
N LEU A 193 8.65 11.57 -15.58
CA LEU A 193 8.44 12.89 -14.97
C LEU A 193 7.16 12.94 -14.14
N VAL A 194 6.05 12.39 -14.64
CA VAL A 194 4.79 12.33 -13.88
C VAL A 194 4.96 11.50 -12.61
N PHE A 195 5.50 10.28 -12.71
CA PHE A 195 5.78 9.45 -11.53
C PHE A 195 6.73 10.14 -10.55
N TRP A 196 7.78 10.81 -11.07
CA TRP A 196 8.72 11.53 -10.23
C TRP A 196 8.07 12.67 -9.45
N VAL A 197 7.19 13.46 -10.07
CA VAL A 197 6.48 14.58 -9.40
C VAL A 197 5.64 14.04 -8.23
N PHE A 198 4.86 12.99 -8.43
CA PHE A 198 4.05 12.40 -7.36
C PHE A 198 4.92 11.81 -6.24
N CYS A 199 5.93 11.03 -6.58
CA CYS A 199 6.84 10.43 -5.60
C CYS A 199 7.62 11.48 -4.81
N PHE A 200 8.09 12.54 -5.50
CA PHE A 200 8.78 13.66 -4.86
C PHE A 200 7.86 14.40 -3.89
N ALA A 201 6.63 14.71 -4.31
CA ALA A 201 5.64 15.37 -3.46
C ALA A 201 5.34 14.55 -2.19
N MET A 202 5.14 13.23 -2.32
CA MET A 202 4.95 12.34 -1.17
C MET A 202 6.18 12.32 -0.24
N SER A 203 7.39 12.23 -0.80
CA SER A 203 8.63 12.24 -0.03
C SER A 203 8.87 13.57 0.68
N TYR A 204 8.59 14.68 0.01
CA TYR A 204 8.69 16.02 0.61
C TYR A 204 7.70 16.21 1.75
N TYR A 205 6.46 15.76 1.56
CA TYR A 205 5.44 15.79 2.60
C TYR A 205 5.85 14.94 3.83
N SER A 206 6.39 13.74 3.62
CA SER A 206 6.92 12.89 4.71
C SER A 206 7.93 13.63 5.57
N LYS A 207 8.96 14.21 4.94
CA LYS A 207 9.99 14.99 5.65
C LYS A 207 9.41 16.18 6.42
N SER A 208 8.38 16.83 5.88
CA SER A 208 7.69 17.92 6.58
C SER A 208 6.95 17.45 7.83
N VAL A 209 6.29 16.29 7.74
CA VAL A 209 5.57 15.67 8.87
C VAL A 209 6.57 15.19 9.93
N GLU A 210 7.63 14.49 9.52
CA GLU A 210 8.70 14.04 10.44
C GLU A 210 9.28 15.19 11.25
N ARG A 211 9.63 16.31 10.61
CA ARG A 211 10.16 17.50 11.28
C ARG A 211 9.21 18.07 12.32
N ARG A 212 7.89 18.07 12.04
CA ARG A 212 6.89 18.58 13.01
C ARG A 212 6.81 17.73 14.27
N PHE A 213 6.97 16.42 14.14
CA PHE A 213 6.91 15.50 15.28
C PHE A 213 8.24 15.36 16.02
N SER A 214 9.40 15.49 15.34
CA SER A 214 10.73 15.45 15.98
C SER A 214 10.96 16.65 16.89
N VAL A 215 10.57 17.85 16.48
CA VAL A 215 10.68 19.09 17.28
C VAL A 215 9.89 18.99 18.60
N THR A 216 8.83 18.19 18.65
CA THR A 216 8.05 17.98 19.87
C THR A 216 8.72 17.00 20.85
N GLY A 217 9.69 16.19 20.39
CA GLY A 217 10.39 15.18 21.19
C GLY A 217 11.75 15.60 21.77
N GLU A 218 12.42 16.60 21.18
CA GLU A 218 13.78 17.03 21.59
C GLU A 218 13.79 18.13 22.68
N ASN A 219 12.66 18.67 23.05
CA ASN A 219 12.54 19.71 24.10
C ASN A 219 12.13 19.13 25.48
N LYS A 220 12.61 17.92 25.82
CA LYS A 220 12.48 17.42 27.20
C LYS A 220 13.76 16.76 27.66
#